data_8f777b68087ba1692d9f6454282b33db
#
_entry.id   8f777b68087ba1692d9f6454282b33db
#
_cell.length_a   1.000
_cell.length_b   1.000
_cell.length_c   1.000
_cell.angle_alpha   90.00
_cell.angle_beta   90.00
_cell.angle_gamma   90.00
#
_symmetry.space_group_name_H-M   'P 1'
#
loop_
_entity.id
_entity.type
_entity.pdbx_description
1 polymer ?
#
loop_
_entity_poly.entity_id
_entity_poly.type
_entity_poly.pdbx_seq_one_letter_code
_entity_poly.pdbx_strand_id
1 'polypeptide(L)'
;MKTPLICVSALILSCAAHADVVLAPLFRDGAVLQREKPVPVWGTADAGEKVTVTFAGQSVTTTAAADGKWRVDLPALTASAEARTLAVQGKNKLAVNDVIVGEVWLASGQSNMEWRVSNTDAGKFEMAFANNPLIRHYGTKKKVSSTPLATAEGKWERTTPETVGSFTAVGYYFAADLYRALGVPVGIINSSWGGTRIEAWMDAASADKTKGPAFAEIHTRWDKTLADYPAAKTRYEQSVKKWEAARDAAKAAGKPFADRRPSAPAGSSGHPAEPSGLYNGMIAPHVPYALRGFIWYQGCSNTGRHYEYRDFQTAMITGWRQQFAQGDVPFYWAQLANYKGQGPDKLEYAFLRGAQTECLALPKTGQAVIIDIGNVTDIHPRNKSDVGRRLALVALKNDYGKTSLVDSGPIFAAAVREGSAMRVSFKPADIESPLTSPRGMTPPGFELAGADKVFYPAEAKIDGQTVVVTSDKVPEPIAVRYAWRNAPDAGLFNRDGLPACPFRSDDW
;
A
#
# COMPACT_ATOMS: atom_id res chain seq x y z
N MET A 1 -11.70 53.28 -63.08
CA MET A 1 -11.65 51.78 -63.12
C MET A 1 -11.63 51.30 -61.74
N LYS A 2 -12.69 50.66 -61.24
CA LYS A 2 -12.80 50.08 -59.85
C LYS A 2 -12.61 48.58 -59.99
N THR A 3 -11.56 48.04 -59.39
CA THR A 3 -11.25 46.61 -59.36
C THR A 3 -12.05 45.95 -58.16
N PRO A 4 -12.79 44.86 -58.35
CA PRO A 4 -13.49 44.18 -57.27
C PRO A 4 -12.52 43.29 -56.52
N LEU A 5 -12.59 43.40 -55.15
CA LEU A 5 -11.89 42.54 -54.20
C LEU A 5 -12.69 41.22 -54.06
N ILE A 6 -12.12 40.12 -54.49
CA ILE A 6 -12.71 38.79 -54.32
C ILE A 6 -12.25 38.26 -52.98
N CYS A 7 -13.17 38.17 -52.00
CA CYS A 7 -12.97 37.44 -50.73
C CYS A 7 -13.08 35.94 -51.00
N VAL A 8 -11.98 35.21 -50.93
CA VAL A 8 -11.96 33.75 -50.93
C VAL A 8 -12.12 33.29 -49.44
N SER A 9 -13.31 32.84 -49.11
CA SER A 9 -13.54 32.16 -47.83
C SER A 9 -12.96 30.75 -47.88
N ALA A 10 -11.84 30.53 -47.21
CA ALA A 10 -11.30 29.19 -46.99
C ALA A 10 -12.16 28.41 -46.01
N LEU A 11 -12.91 27.44 -46.48
CA LEU A 11 -13.59 26.43 -45.66
C LEU A 11 -12.51 25.52 -45.10
N ILE A 12 -12.20 25.69 -43.81
CA ILE A 12 -11.39 24.72 -43.04
C ILE A 12 -12.27 23.51 -42.78
N LEU A 13 -12.18 22.46 -43.63
CA LEU A 13 -12.67 21.15 -43.27
C LEU A 13 -11.78 20.61 -42.14
N SER A 14 -12.26 20.70 -40.90
CA SER A 14 -11.69 19.93 -39.82
C SER A 14 -12.02 18.46 -40.10
N CYS A 15 -11.06 17.68 -40.60
CA CYS A 15 -11.12 16.24 -40.54
C CYS A 15 -11.16 15.86 -39.05
N ALA A 16 -12.35 15.55 -38.54
CA ALA A 16 -12.50 14.88 -37.24
C ALA A 16 -11.80 13.52 -37.40
N ALA A 17 -10.63 13.38 -36.79
CA ALA A 17 -10.01 12.08 -36.64
C ALA A 17 -10.99 11.22 -35.84
N HIS A 18 -11.58 10.22 -36.49
CA HIS A 18 -12.44 9.27 -35.82
C HIS A 18 -11.60 8.45 -34.87
N ALA A 19 -11.93 8.47 -33.57
CA ALA A 19 -11.27 7.66 -32.56
C ALA A 19 -12.11 6.40 -32.31
N ASP A 20 -11.52 5.24 -32.52
CA ASP A 20 -12.12 3.96 -32.12
C ASP A 20 -12.40 3.93 -30.60
N VAL A 21 -13.40 3.15 -30.19
CA VAL A 21 -13.63 2.87 -28.76
C VAL A 21 -12.38 2.25 -28.16
N VAL A 22 -11.92 2.82 -27.04
CA VAL A 22 -10.78 2.34 -26.25
C VAL A 22 -11.23 2.08 -24.82
N LEU A 23 -10.81 0.96 -24.24
CA LEU A 23 -11.06 0.59 -22.85
C LEU A 23 -9.95 1.10 -21.92
N ALA A 24 -10.33 1.37 -20.66
CA ALA A 24 -9.39 1.68 -19.59
C ALA A 24 -8.41 0.51 -19.32
N PRO A 25 -7.23 0.78 -18.71
CA PRO A 25 -6.09 -0.15 -18.68
C PRO A 25 -6.35 -1.52 -18.05
N LEU A 26 -7.22 -1.58 -17.04
CA LEU A 26 -7.51 -2.82 -16.32
C LEU A 26 -8.41 -3.80 -17.07
N PHE A 27 -9.14 -3.34 -18.09
CA PHE A 27 -9.98 -4.20 -18.93
C PHE A 27 -9.14 -4.83 -20.05
N ARG A 28 -8.42 -5.90 -19.67
CA ARG A 28 -7.57 -6.71 -20.55
C ARG A 28 -7.82 -8.18 -20.28
N ASP A 29 -7.40 -9.03 -21.20
CA ASP A 29 -7.50 -10.48 -21.06
C ASP A 29 -6.96 -10.93 -19.70
N GLY A 30 -7.70 -11.79 -19.04
CA GLY A 30 -7.39 -12.27 -17.71
C GLY A 30 -7.94 -11.38 -16.57
N ALA A 31 -8.72 -10.34 -16.84
CA ALA A 31 -9.23 -9.44 -15.80
C ALA A 31 -10.11 -10.16 -14.76
N VAL A 32 -10.07 -9.64 -13.53
CA VAL A 32 -10.99 -10.02 -12.45
C VAL A 32 -11.90 -8.83 -12.16
N LEU A 33 -13.21 -8.98 -12.29
CA LEU A 33 -14.19 -7.97 -11.93
C LEU A 33 -14.69 -8.18 -10.50
N GLN A 34 -14.91 -7.07 -9.78
CA GLN A 34 -15.39 -7.13 -8.40
C GLN A 34 -16.83 -7.64 -8.34
N ARG A 35 -17.08 -8.64 -7.49
CA ARG A 35 -18.44 -9.15 -7.19
C ARG A 35 -19.21 -8.23 -6.25
N GLU A 36 -20.54 -8.39 -6.24
CA GLU A 36 -21.48 -7.81 -5.25
C GLU A 36 -21.49 -6.28 -5.18
N LYS A 37 -20.98 -5.63 -6.23
CA LYS A 37 -21.02 -4.17 -6.40
C LYS A 37 -21.29 -3.84 -7.85
N PRO A 38 -21.83 -2.65 -8.18
CA PRO A 38 -21.81 -2.14 -9.54
C PRO A 38 -20.39 -2.11 -10.08
N VAL A 39 -20.20 -2.50 -11.33
CA VAL A 39 -18.88 -2.55 -11.97
C VAL A 39 -18.79 -1.46 -13.02
N PRO A 40 -18.11 -0.32 -12.72
CA PRO A 40 -17.81 0.69 -13.71
C PRO A 40 -16.94 0.11 -14.83
N VAL A 41 -17.36 0.26 -16.08
CA VAL A 41 -16.57 0.01 -17.28
C VAL A 41 -16.51 1.30 -18.06
N TRP A 42 -15.31 1.77 -18.40
CA TRP A 42 -15.12 3.08 -19.00
C TRP A 42 -13.98 3.09 -20.02
N GLY A 43 -13.92 4.18 -20.75
CA GLY A 43 -12.89 4.41 -21.74
C GLY A 43 -13.12 5.70 -22.52
N THR A 44 -12.60 5.73 -23.75
CA THR A 44 -12.78 6.86 -24.69
C THR A 44 -13.34 6.37 -26.01
N ALA A 45 -14.05 7.27 -26.72
CA ALA A 45 -14.62 7.07 -28.03
C ALA A 45 -14.81 8.43 -28.72
N ASP A 46 -15.34 8.47 -29.94
CA ASP A 46 -15.76 9.74 -30.54
C ASP A 46 -16.89 10.39 -29.74
N ALA A 47 -16.87 11.72 -29.64
CA ALA A 47 -17.96 12.47 -29.01
C ALA A 47 -19.31 12.13 -29.64
N GLY A 48 -20.30 11.79 -28.79
CA GLY A 48 -21.62 11.37 -29.22
C GLY A 48 -21.73 9.93 -29.71
N GLU A 49 -20.65 9.14 -29.69
CA GLU A 49 -20.66 7.74 -30.09
C GLU A 49 -21.44 6.89 -29.06
N LYS A 50 -22.32 6.02 -29.57
CA LYS A 50 -23.03 5.07 -28.75
C LYS A 50 -22.14 3.86 -28.46
N VAL A 51 -21.90 3.58 -27.19
CA VAL A 51 -21.08 2.47 -26.70
C VAL A 51 -21.91 1.50 -25.89
N THR A 52 -21.90 0.22 -26.26
CA THR A 52 -22.59 -0.85 -25.55
C THR A 52 -21.58 -1.81 -24.96
N VAL A 53 -21.70 -2.10 -23.67
CA VAL A 53 -20.89 -3.11 -22.96
C VAL A 53 -21.77 -4.29 -22.62
N THR A 54 -21.30 -5.50 -22.97
CA THR A 54 -21.99 -6.76 -22.70
C THR A 54 -21.09 -7.69 -21.90
N PHE A 55 -21.59 -8.21 -20.77
CA PHE A 55 -20.88 -9.18 -19.94
C PHE A 55 -21.87 -10.02 -19.12
N ALA A 56 -21.64 -11.32 -19.03
CA ALA A 56 -22.41 -12.24 -18.17
C ALA A 56 -23.95 -12.12 -18.34
N GLY A 57 -24.43 -11.98 -19.58
CA GLY A 57 -25.85 -11.82 -19.90
C GLY A 57 -26.40 -10.41 -19.68
N GLN A 58 -25.65 -9.50 -19.15
CA GLN A 58 -26.01 -8.09 -19.01
C GLN A 58 -25.55 -7.29 -20.23
N SER A 59 -26.31 -6.26 -20.62
CA SER A 59 -25.98 -5.34 -21.71
C SER A 59 -26.38 -3.92 -21.30
N VAL A 60 -25.41 -3.01 -21.24
CA VAL A 60 -25.63 -1.62 -20.83
C VAL A 60 -25.05 -0.70 -21.88
N THR A 61 -25.79 0.36 -22.24
CA THR A 61 -25.42 1.30 -23.28
C THR A 61 -25.29 2.71 -22.71
N THR A 62 -24.32 3.45 -23.24
CA THR A 62 -24.12 4.88 -22.96
C THR A 62 -23.76 5.63 -24.24
N THR A 63 -23.66 6.94 -24.14
CA THR A 63 -23.15 7.82 -25.21
C THR A 63 -21.90 8.53 -24.71
N ALA A 64 -20.84 8.54 -25.50
CA ALA A 64 -19.62 9.25 -25.16
C ALA A 64 -19.89 10.76 -25.04
N ALA A 65 -19.37 11.38 -24.00
CA ALA A 65 -19.51 12.81 -23.74
C ALA A 65 -18.72 13.65 -24.76
N ALA A 66 -18.88 14.97 -24.70
CA ALA A 66 -18.18 15.90 -25.63
C ALA A 66 -16.65 15.83 -25.53
N ASP A 67 -16.10 15.39 -24.37
CA ASP A 67 -14.67 15.16 -24.17
C ASP A 67 -14.19 13.76 -24.60
N GLY A 68 -15.09 12.97 -25.21
CA GLY A 68 -14.82 11.63 -25.70
C GLY A 68 -14.85 10.56 -24.62
N LYS A 69 -15.11 10.88 -23.35
CA LYS A 69 -15.18 9.88 -22.29
C LYS A 69 -16.54 9.20 -22.26
N TRP A 70 -16.53 7.91 -21.98
CA TRP A 70 -17.74 7.14 -21.74
C TRP A 70 -17.59 6.25 -20.51
N ARG A 71 -18.70 5.95 -19.87
CA ARG A 71 -18.80 5.02 -18.74
C ARG A 71 -20.16 4.35 -18.74
N VAL A 72 -20.17 3.07 -18.40
CA VAL A 72 -21.36 2.33 -17.98
C VAL A 72 -21.09 1.72 -16.60
N ASP A 73 -22.12 1.51 -15.83
CA ASP A 73 -22.07 0.72 -14.61
C ASP A 73 -22.87 -0.57 -14.83
N LEU A 74 -22.15 -1.72 -14.95
CA LEU A 74 -22.81 -3.01 -14.97
C LEU A 74 -23.44 -3.27 -13.59
N PRO A 75 -24.66 -3.80 -13.52
CA PRO A 75 -25.25 -4.27 -12.26
C PRO A 75 -24.32 -5.23 -11.52
N ALA A 76 -24.49 -5.33 -10.20
CA ALA A 76 -23.67 -6.18 -9.35
C ALA A 76 -23.59 -7.63 -9.91
N LEU A 77 -22.36 -8.14 -9.94
CA LEU A 77 -22.05 -9.47 -10.48
C LEU A 77 -21.96 -10.51 -9.36
N THR A 78 -22.36 -11.73 -9.61
CA THR A 78 -22.12 -12.87 -8.72
C THR A 78 -20.75 -13.46 -9.03
N ALA A 79 -20.03 -13.92 -7.98
CA ALA A 79 -18.74 -14.59 -8.14
C ALA A 79 -18.82 -15.78 -9.11
N SER A 80 -17.86 -15.87 -10.02
CA SER A 80 -17.79 -16.95 -11.01
C SER A 80 -16.35 -17.20 -11.43
N ALA A 81 -15.92 -18.45 -11.34
CA ALA A 81 -14.66 -18.94 -11.88
C ALA A 81 -14.73 -19.19 -13.41
N GLU A 82 -15.92 -19.15 -13.99
CA GLU A 82 -16.13 -19.32 -15.43
C GLU A 82 -15.55 -18.12 -16.19
N ALA A 83 -14.61 -18.40 -17.08
CA ALA A 83 -14.02 -17.40 -17.95
C ALA A 83 -15.02 -16.95 -19.03
N ARG A 84 -15.30 -15.67 -19.08
CA ARG A 84 -16.24 -15.07 -20.04
C ARG A 84 -15.57 -13.94 -20.82
N THR A 85 -16.19 -13.52 -21.92
CA THR A 85 -15.77 -12.39 -22.72
C THR A 85 -16.57 -11.13 -22.32
N LEU A 86 -15.89 -10.06 -21.96
CA LEU A 86 -16.46 -8.72 -21.87
C LEU A 86 -16.35 -8.10 -23.27
N ALA A 87 -17.49 -7.84 -23.88
CA ALA A 87 -17.58 -7.27 -25.22
C ALA A 87 -17.96 -5.79 -25.16
N VAL A 88 -17.31 -4.97 -25.97
CA VAL A 88 -17.64 -3.55 -26.11
C VAL A 88 -17.88 -3.26 -27.60
N GLN A 89 -19.05 -2.69 -27.89
CA GLN A 89 -19.48 -2.35 -29.21
C GLN A 89 -19.69 -0.84 -29.33
N GLY A 90 -18.88 -0.20 -30.14
CA GLY A 90 -19.08 1.15 -30.67
C GLY A 90 -19.02 1.06 -32.20
N LYS A 91 -18.33 1.99 -32.85
CA LYS A 91 -17.98 1.91 -34.27
C LYS A 91 -17.09 0.69 -34.55
N ASN A 92 -16.15 0.41 -33.66
CA ASN A 92 -15.35 -0.81 -33.60
C ASN A 92 -15.90 -1.80 -32.57
N LYS A 93 -15.34 -3.01 -32.55
CA LYS A 93 -15.64 -4.05 -31.55
C LYS A 93 -14.39 -4.40 -30.78
N LEU A 94 -14.51 -4.43 -29.46
CA LEU A 94 -13.47 -4.93 -28.56
C LEU A 94 -13.96 -6.16 -27.82
N ALA A 95 -13.09 -7.12 -27.60
CA ALA A 95 -13.33 -8.31 -26.80
C ALA A 95 -12.19 -8.46 -25.79
N VAL A 96 -12.54 -8.48 -24.51
CA VAL A 96 -11.64 -8.82 -23.41
C VAL A 96 -11.98 -10.24 -22.98
N ASN A 97 -11.05 -11.14 -23.21
CA ASN A 97 -11.26 -12.57 -22.97
C ASN A 97 -10.80 -12.99 -21.58
N ASP A 98 -11.23 -14.20 -21.16
CA ASP A 98 -10.81 -14.78 -19.89
C ASP A 98 -11.12 -13.88 -18.68
N VAL A 99 -12.26 -13.20 -18.68
CA VAL A 99 -12.71 -12.37 -17.56
C VAL A 99 -13.48 -13.23 -16.56
N ILE A 100 -13.09 -13.17 -15.29
CA ILE A 100 -13.74 -13.85 -14.19
C ILE A 100 -14.28 -12.85 -13.17
N VAL A 101 -15.14 -13.29 -12.26
CA VAL A 101 -15.75 -12.44 -11.24
C VAL A 101 -15.35 -12.94 -9.84
N GLY A 102 -14.82 -12.06 -9.03
CA GLY A 102 -14.36 -12.41 -7.68
C GLY A 102 -14.09 -11.18 -6.80
N GLU A 103 -13.13 -11.29 -5.92
CA GLU A 103 -12.68 -10.19 -5.09
C GLU A 103 -11.51 -9.46 -5.77
N VAL A 104 -11.53 -8.12 -5.75
CA VAL A 104 -10.43 -7.31 -6.29
C VAL A 104 -9.87 -6.40 -5.21
N TRP A 105 -8.58 -6.50 -4.98
CA TRP A 105 -7.86 -5.67 -4.01
C TRP A 105 -6.70 -4.93 -4.67
N LEU A 106 -6.51 -3.66 -4.30
CA LEU A 106 -5.36 -2.88 -4.74
C LEU A 106 -4.27 -2.93 -3.66
N ALA A 107 -3.11 -3.49 -4.01
CA ALA A 107 -1.93 -3.57 -3.18
C ALA A 107 -0.96 -2.44 -3.56
N SER A 108 -0.62 -1.56 -2.60
CA SER A 108 0.28 -0.44 -2.86
C SER A 108 1.22 -0.15 -1.69
N GLY A 109 2.20 0.71 -1.94
CA GLY A 109 3.22 1.07 -0.96
C GLY A 109 4.63 1.11 -1.54
N GLN A 110 5.62 0.81 -0.68
CA GLN A 110 7.02 0.84 -1.08
C GLN A 110 7.64 -0.57 -1.24
N SER A 111 8.95 -0.68 -1.14
CA SER A 111 9.72 -1.89 -1.42
C SER A 111 9.21 -3.16 -0.72
N ASN A 112 8.69 -3.06 0.50
CA ASN A 112 8.14 -4.20 1.21
C ASN A 112 6.81 -4.70 0.63
N MET A 113 6.01 -3.84 -0.02
CA MET A 113 4.87 -4.26 -0.83
C MET A 113 5.31 -4.74 -2.22
N GLU A 114 6.31 -4.10 -2.82
CA GLU A 114 6.88 -4.49 -4.12
C GLU A 114 7.64 -5.83 -4.07
N TRP A 115 8.04 -6.28 -2.87
CA TRP A 115 8.85 -7.48 -2.66
C TRP A 115 8.22 -8.70 -3.33
N ARG A 116 9.01 -9.37 -4.17
CA ARG A 116 8.51 -10.47 -5.00
C ARG A 116 8.47 -11.79 -4.25
N VAL A 117 7.57 -12.67 -4.64
CA VAL A 117 7.46 -14.05 -4.10
C VAL A 117 8.80 -14.78 -4.22
N SER A 118 9.51 -14.66 -5.35
CA SER A 118 10.81 -15.29 -5.55
C SER A 118 11.88 -14.94 -4.51
N ASN A 119 11.70 -13.81 -3.81
CA ASN A 119 12.65 -13.30 -2.81
C ASN A 119 12.25 -13.60 -1.36
N THR A 120 11.15 -14.33 -1.15
CA THR A 120 10.66 -14.73 0.17
C THR A 120 11.29 -16.04 0.64
N ASP A 121 11.14 -16.36 1.92
CA ASP A 121 11.64 -17.62 2.48
C ASP A 121 10.96 -18.83 1.82
N ALA A 122 9.64 -18.76 1.55
CA ALA A 122 8.89 -19.80 0.86
C ALA A 122 8.97 -19.70 -0.68
N GLY A 123 9.70 -18.74 -1.24
CA GLY A 123 9.65 -18.41 -2.66
C GLY A 123 9.96 -19.56 -3.60
N LYS A 124 10.96 -20.39 -3.26
CA LYS A 124 11.31 -21.58 -4.07
C LYS A 124 10.19 -22.61 -4.10
N PHE A 125 9.53 -22.82 -2.96
CA PHE A 125 8.38 -23.72 -2.85
C PHE A 125 7.21 -23.20 -3.68
N GLU A 126 6.86 -21.92 -3.51
CA GLU A 126 5.78 -21.31 -4.27
C GLU A 126 6.01 -21.39 -5.79
N MET A 127 7.21 -21.06 -6.25
CA MET A 127 7.56 -21.16 -7.68
C MET A 127 7.53 -22.58 -8.22
N ALA A 128 7.65 -23.61 -7.37
CA ALA A 128 7.57 -24.99 -7.80
C ALA A 128 6.13 -25.54 -7.84
N PHE A 129 5.26 -25.06 -6.95
CA PHE A 129 3.96 -25.71 -6.70
C PHE A 129 2.75 -24.78 -6.83
N ALA A 130 2.92 -23.45 -6.85
CA ALA A 130 1.79 -22.54 -6.97
C ALA A 130 1.14 -22.63 -8.35
N ASN A 131 -0.03 -23.25 -8.41
CA ASN A 131 -0.85 -23.36 -9.61
C ASN A 131 -2.32 -23.13 -9.28
N ASN A 132 -2.71 -21.85 -9.24
CA ASN A 132 -4.11 -21.46 -9.00
C ASN A 132 -4.54 -20.35 -9.97
N PRO A 133 -5.14 -20.70 -11.13
CA PRO A 133 -5.51 -19.72 -12.15
C PRO A 133 -6.63 -18.75 -11.71
N LEU A 134 -7.25 -19.01 -10.56
CA LEU A 134 -8.29 -18.14 -9.96
C LEU A 134 -7.69 -17.04 -9.06
N ILE A 135 -6.40 -17.11 -8.75
CA ILE A 135 -5.65 -15.99 -8.16
C ILE A 135 -4.91 -15.31 -9.30
N ARG A 136 -5.22 -14.04 -9.53
CA ARG A 136 -4.64 -13.25 -10.62
C ARG A 136 -3.99 -11.98 -10.10
N HIS A 137 -2.91 -11.62 -10.76
CA HIS A 137 -2.10 -10.45 -10.40
C HIS A 137 -2.00 -9.50 -11.59
N TYR A 138 -2.33 -8.23 -11.38
CA TYR A 138 -2.06 -7.15 -12.33
C TYR A 138 -0.86 -6.35 -11.85
N GLY A 139 0.21 -6.35 -12.61
CA GLY A 139 1.41 -5.54 -12.32
C GLY A 139 1.34 -4.20 -13.05
N THR A 140 1.11 -3.10 -12.32
CA THR A 140 1.16 -1.74 -12.87
C THR A 140 2.61 -1.37 -13.16
N LYS A 141 2.93 -0.94 -14.40
CA LYS A 141 4.25 -0.40 -14.71
C LYS A 141 4.51 0.91 -13.98
N LYS A 142 5.72 1.07 -13.52
CA LYS A 142 6.17 2.27 -12.82
C LYS A 142 6.13 3.50 -13.71
N LYS A 143 5.40 4.51 -13.28
CA LYS A 143 5.24 5.78 -13.97
C LYS A 143 5.07 6.92 -12.98
N VAL A 144 5.76 8.01 -13.18
CA VAL A 144 5.55 9.27 -12.47
C VAL A 144 4.88 10.24 -13.43
N SER A 145 3.93 11.02 -12.92
CA SER A 145 3.29 12.09 -13.70
C SER A 145 2.93 13.26 -12.79
N SER A 146 3.12 14.47 -13.27
CA SER A 146 2.70 15.70 -12.57
C SER A 146 1.17 15.91 -12.60
N THR A 147 0.47 15.21 -13.50
CA THR A 147 -1.00 15.24 -13.61
C THR A 147 -1.57 13.83 -13.65
N PRO A 148 -2.82 13.60 -13.20
CA PRO A 148 -3.46 12.30 -13.27
C PRO A 148 -3.49 11.74 -14.69
N LEU A 149 -2.96 10.53 -14.88
CA LEU A 149 -3.02 9.83 -16.16
C LEU A 149 -4.33 9.07 -16.30
N ALA A 150 -4.87 9.04 -17.51
CA ALA A 150 -6.04 8.23 -17.85
C ALA A 150 -5.67 6.76 -18.14
N THR A 151 -4.39 6.47 -18.39
CA THR A 151 -3.92 5.15 -18.82
C THR A 151 -2.69 4.72 -18.02
N ALA A 152 -2.58 3.43 -17.76
CA ALA A 152 -1.39 2.78 -17.23
C ALA A 152 -1.04 1.55 -18.07
N GLU A 153 0.24 1.19 -18.09
CA GLU A 153 0.66 -0.07 -18.66
C GLU A 153 0.67 -1.16 -17.60
N GLY A 154 0.25 -2.36 -17.99
CA GLY A 154 0.23 -3.53 -17.12
C GLY A 154 -0.45 -4.70 -17.81
N LYS A 155 -0.46 -5.86 -17.14
CA LYS A 155 -1.15 -7.07 -17.60
C LYS A 155 -1.65 -7.90 -16.42
N TRP A 156 -2.75 -8.61 -16.63
CA TRP A 156 -3.19 -9.66 -15.72
C TRP A 156 -2.40 -10.94 -16.00
N GLU A 157 -1.96 -11.58 -14.94
CA GLU A 157 -1.27 -12.88 -15.00
C GLU A 157 -1.95 -13.85 -14.02
N ARG A 158 -2.17 -15.07 -14.47
CA ARG A 158 -2.65 -16.16 -13.62
C ARG A 158 -1.51 -16.66 -12.74
N THR A 159 -1.82 -17.17 -11.56
CA THR A 159 -0.82 -17.81 -10.71
C THR A 159 -0.44 -19.18 -11.31
N THR A 160 0.79 -19.26 -11.78
CA THR A 160 1.46 -20.50 -12.22
C THR A 160 2.90 -20.53 -11.67
N PRO A 161 3.61 -21.66 -11.70
CA PRO A 161 5.02 -21.73 -11.32
C PRO A 161 5.90 -20.70 -12.03
N GLU A 162 5.60 -20.39 -13.31
CA GLU A 162 6.37 -19.46 -14.14
C GLU A 162 6.10 -17.99 -13.80
N THR A 163 4.90 -17.64 -13.35
CA THR A 163 4.48 -16.25 -13.16
C THR A 163 4.59 -15.79 -11.72
N VAL A 164 4.26 -16.66 -10.75
CA VAL A 164 4.10 -16.31 -9.33
C VAL A 164 5.34 -15.67 -8.73
N GLY A 165 6.53 -16.08 -9.18
CA GLY A 165 7.80 -15.54 -8.71
C GLY A 165 7.93 -14.02 -8.85
N SER A 166 7.22 -13.43 -9.81
CA SER A 166 7.23 -11.99 -10.10
C SER A 166 6.18 -11.19 -9.31
N PHE A 167 5.20 -11.84 -8.69
CA PHE A 167 4.08 -11.19 -8.00
C PHE A 167 4.53 -10.50 -6.71
N THR A 168 3.79 -9.46 -6.28
CA THR A 168 3.94 -8.94 -4.92
C THR A 168 3.67 -10.07 -3.92
N ALA A 169 4.65 -10.35 -3.06
CA ALA A 169 4.52 -11.46 -2.13
C ALA A 169 3.40 -11.22 -1.11
N VAL A 170 3.32 -10.01 -0.53
CA VAL A 170 2.25 -9.67 0.42
C VAL A 170 0.88 -9.81 -0.25
N GLY A 171 0.73 -9.28 -1.47
CA GLY A 171 -0.52 -9.39 -2.21
C GLY A 171 -0.87 -10.83 -2.59
N TYR A 172 0.10 -11.63 -2.98
CA TYR A 172 -0.10 -13.04 -3.31
C TYR A 172 -0.55 -13.87 -2.11
N TYR A 173 0.17 -13.79 -0.97
CA TYR A 173 -0.22 -14.54 0.22
C TYR A 173 -1.56 -14.08 0.80
N PHE A 174 -1.82 -12.78 0.77
CA PHE A 174 -3.14 -12.24 1.11
C PHE A 174 -4.25 -12.84 0.23
N ALA A 175 -4.07 -12.87 -1.10
CA ALA A 175 -5.04 -13.44 -2.03
C ALA A 175 -5.20 -14.94 -1.84
N ALA A 176 -4.12 -15.68 -1.57
CA ALA A 176 -4.15 -17.12 -1.34
C ALA A 176 -4.98 -17.49 -0.11
N ASP A 177 -4.86 -16.72 0.98
CA ASP A 177 -5.64 -16.93 2.19
C ASP A 177 -7.11 -16.53 2.00
N LEU A 178 -7.40 -15.43 1.29
CA LEU A 178 -8.78 -15.10 0.91
C LEU A 178 -9.40 -16.17 0.04
N TYR A 179 -8.70 -16.65 -0.99
CA TYR A 179 -9.19 -17.72 -1.86
C TYR A 179 -9.49 -18.99 -1.07
N ARG A 180 -8.58 -19.41 -0.17
CA ARG A 180 -8.76 -20.59 0.68
C ARG A 180 -10.00 -20.48 1.57
N ALA A 181 -10.25 -19.29 2.11
CA ALA A 181 -11.36 -19.06 3.04
C ALA A 181 -12.71 -18.83 2.36
N LEU A 182 -12.74 -18.29 1.14
CA LEU A 182 -13.96 -17.85 0.46
C LEU A 182 -14.35 -18.73 -0.72
N GLY A 183 -13.39 -19.46 -1.34
CA GLY A 183 -13.63 -20.28 -2.52
C GLY A 183 -13.98 -19.50 -3.79
N VAL A 184 -13.67 -18.19 -3.84
CA VAL A 184 -13.97 -17.32 -4.99
C VAL A 184 -12.69 -16.78 -5.62
N PRO A 185 -12.70 -16.43 -6.93
CA PRO A 185 -11.53 -15.81 -7.56
C PRO A 185 -11.05 -14.55 -6.83
N VAL A 186 -9.73 -14.30 -6.87
CA VAL A 186 -9.13 -13.12 -6.27
C VAL A 186 -8.16 -12.45 -7.25
N GLY A 187 -8.38 -11.16 -7.52
CA GLY A 187 -7.50 -10.31 -8.30
C GLY A 187 -6.74 -9.32 -7.41
N ILE A 188 -5.42 -9.25 -7.59
CA ILE A 188 -4.56 -8.26 -6.95
C ILE A 188 -4.04 -7.29 -7.99
N ILE A 189 -4.36 -6.01 -7.83
CA ILE A 189 -3.74 -4.92 -8.60
C ILE A 189 -2.55 -4.43 -7.79
N ASN A 190 -1.34 -4.72 -8.25
CA ASN A 190 -0.12 -4.25 -7.59
C ASN A 190 0.34 -2.92 -8.19
N SER A 191 0.35 -1.87 -7.37
CA SER A 191 0.85 -0.55 -7.70
C SER A 191 1.79 -0.08 -6.59
N SER A 192 3.05 -0.54 -6.62
CA SER A 192 4.04 -0.28 -5.57
C SER A 192 5.40 0.11 -6.14
N TRP A 193 6.18 0.92 -5.39
CA TRP A 193 7.51 1.37 -5.80
C TRP A 193 8.43 1.56 -4.61
N GLY A 194 9.55 0.82 -4.58
CA GLY A 194 10.53 0.84 -3.50
C GLY A 194 11.19 2.20 -3.28
N GLY A 195 11.48 2.52 -2.00
CA GLY A 195 12.17 3.76 -1.61
C GLY A 195 11.28 5.02 -1.63
N THR A 196 9.98 4.89 -1.88
CA THR A 196 9.09 6.04 -2.02
C THR A 196 8.48 6.47 -0.69
N ARG A 197 8.13 7.74 -0.60
CA ARG A 197 7.47 8.37 0.54
C ARG A 197 5.98 8.46 0.30
N ILE A 198 5.19 8.55 1.39
CA ILE A 198 3.74 8.61 1.31
C ILE A 198 3.23 9.81 0.49
N GLU A 199 3.94 10.97 0.55
CA GLU A 199 3.56 12.20 -0.16
C GLU A 199 3.44 12.01 -1.68
N ALA A 200 4.21 11.08 -2.26
CA ALA A 200 4.13 10.78 -3.68
C ALA A 200 2.86 9.99 -4.06
N TRP A 201 2.23 9.30 -3.11
CA TRP A 201 1.04 8.49 -3.28
C TRP A 201 -0.27 9.19 -2.92
N MET A 202 -0.21 10.40 -2.38
CA MET A 202 -1.37 11.24 -2.10
C MET A 202 -1.86 11.89 -3.39
N ASP A 203 -3.17 11.98 -3.59
CA ASP A 203 -3.71 12.85 -4.64
C ASP A 203 -3.49 14.33 -4.31
N ALA A 204 -3.56 15.21 -5.31
CA ALA A 204 -3.26 16.62 -5.15
C ALA A 204 -4.16 17.32 -4.09
N ALA A 205 -5.44 16.94 -4.02
CA ALA A 205 -6.35 17.51 -3.03
C ALA A 205 -6.02 17.02 -1.61
N SER A 206 -5.55 15.78 -1.47
CA SER A 206 -5.08 15.24 -0.18
C SER A 206 -3.78 15.89 0.27
N ALA A 207 -2.89 16.26 -0.65
CA ALA A 207 -1.62 16.91 -0.38
C ALA A 207 -1.68 18.45 -0.37
N ASP A 208 -2.89 19.04 -0.39
CA ASP A 208 -3.07 20.49 -0.47
C ASP A 208 -2.48 21.21 0.75
N LYS A 209 -1.62 22.20 0.47
CA LYS A 209 -0.92 23.01 1.46
C LYS A 209 -1.83 23.75 2.45
N THR A 210 -3.09 23.99 2.09
CA THR A 210 -4.08 24.65 2.96
C THR A 210 -4.57 23.77 4.11
N LYS A 211 -4.30 22.47 4.07
CA LYS A 211 -4.69 21.52 5.12
C LYS A 211 -3.89 21.64 6.43
N GLY A 212 -2.80 22.39 6.42
CA GLY A 212 -2.01 22.67 7.61
C GLY A 212 -0.51 22.71 7.35
N PRO A 213 0.28 23.02 8.39
CA PRO A 213 1.74 23.23 8.26
C PRO A 213 2.49 22.03 7.68
N ALA A 214 2.17 20.81 8.11
CA ALA A 214 2.80 19.59 7.59
C ALA A 214 2.59 19.43 6.08
N PHE A 215 1.39 19.75 5.59
CA PHE A 215 1.06 19.69 4.16
C PHE A 215 1.75 20.81 3.37
N ALA A 216 1.80 22.03 3.91
CA ALA A 216 2.56 23.12 3.30
C ALA A 216 4.05 22.78 3.15
N GLU A 217 4.60 22.10 4.16
CA GLU A 217 6.01 21.68 4.17
C GLU A 217 6.35 20.64 3.08
N ILE A 218 5.36 19.84 2.62
CA ILE A 218 5.56 18.95 1.45
C ILE A 218 6.03 19.77 0.24
N HIS A 219 5.33 20.86 -0.05
CA HIS A 219 5.60 21.73 -1.20
C HIS A 219 6.91 22.51 -1.00
N THR A 220 7.13 23.09 0.18
CA THR A 220 8.38 23.79 0.52
C THR A 220 9.61 22.89 0.31
N ARG A 221 9.54 21.64 0.79
CA ARG A 221 10.63 20.66 0.59
C ARG A 221 10.83 20.28 -0.87
N TRP A 222 9.74 20.17 -1.63
CA TRP A 222 9.84 19.86 -3.05
C TRP A 222 10.42 21.02 -3.84
N ASP A 223 9.98 22.25 -3.59
CA ASP A 223 10.52 23.47 -4.22
C ASP A 223 12.00 23.61 -3.95
N LYS A 224 12.43 23.39 -2.70
CA LYS A 224 13.86 23.34 -2.35
C LYS A 224 14.62 22.26 -3.11
N THR A 225 14.02 21.07 -3.23
CA THR A 225 14.62 19.95 -3.98
C THR A 225 14.82 20.31 -5.44
N LEU A 226 13.85 21.00 -6.06
CA LEU A 226 13.96 21.51 -7.43
C LEU A 226 15.05 22.58 -7.56
N ALA A 227 15.11 23.51 -6.63
CA ALA A 227 16.13 24.56 -6.61
C ALA A 227 17.57 23.99 -6.46
N ASP A 228 17.73 22.97 -5.63
CA ASP A 228 19.02 22.32 -5.37
C ASP A 228 19.43 21.32 -6.48
N TYR A 229 18.50 20.94 -7.35
CA TYR A 229 18.70 19.88 -8.38
C TYR A 229 19.88 20.11 -9.33
N PRO A 230 20.13 21.32 -9.89
CA PRO A 230 21.26 21.52 -10.81
C PRO A 230 22.60 21.16 -10.17
N ALA A 231 22.83 21.60 -8.94
CA ALA A 231 24.04 21.29 -8.20
C ALA A 231 24.12 19.80 -7.80
N ALA A 232 22.99 19.19 -7.42
CA ALA A 232 22.90 17.78 -7.09
C ALA A 232 23.17 16.91 -8.32
N LYS A 233 22.66 17.29 -9.50
CA LYS A 233 22.90 16.61 -10.79
C LYS A 233 24.39 16.62 -11.15
N THR A 234 25.06 17.77 -11.03
CA THR A 234 26.50 17.89 -11.29
C THR A 234 27.32 16.96 -10.38
N ARG A 235 27.02 16.95 -9.08
CA ARG A 235 27.68 16.01 -8.11
C ARG A 235 27.41 14.54 -8.45
N TYR A 236 26.19 14.21 -8.84
CA TYR A 236 25.83 12.86 -9.27
C TYR A 236 26.63 12.42 -10.48
N GLU A 237 26.71 13.24 -11.53
CA GLU A 237 27.45 12.93 -12.76
C GLU A 237 28.95 12.70 -12.47
N GLN A 238 29.52 13.50 -11.57
CA GLN A 238 30.92 13.31 -11.11
C GLN A 238 31.07 12.00 -10.34
N SER A 239 30.10 11.65 -9.47
CA SER A 239 30.11 10.41 -8.70
C SER A 239 29.95 9.19 -9.60
N VAL A 240 29.11 9.26 -10.63
CA VAL A 240 28.96 8.19 -11.63
C VAL A 240 30.24 7.98 -12.41
N LYS A 241 30.89 9.04 -12.89
CA LYS A 241 32.19 8.94 -13.58
C LYS A 241 33.27 8.27 -12.70
N LYS A 242 33.35 8.65 -11.41
CA LYS A 242 34.27 8.00 -10.46
C LYS A 242 33.94 6.52 -10.25
N TRP A 243 32.67 6.20 -10.12
CA TRP A 243 32.21 4.83 -9.96
C TRP A 243 32.52 3.97 -11.19
N GLU A 244 32.26 4.49 -12.40
CA GLU A 244 32.58 3.82 -13.66
C GLU A 244 34.07 3.57 -13.81
N ALA A 245 34.92 4.54 -13.53
CA ALA A 245 36.37 4.37 -13.54
C ALA A 245 36.86 3.30 -12.54
N ALA A 246 36.29 3.29 -11.31
CA ALA A 246 36.64 2.28 -10.30
C ALA A 246 36.19 0.87 -10.72
N ARG A 247 34.97 0.74 -11.28
CA ARG A 247 34.45 -0.52 -11.82
C ARG A 247 35.36 -1.06 -12.94
N ASP A 248 35.74 -0.21 -13.88
CA ASP A 248 36.52 -0.60 -15.05
C ASP A 248 37.96 -0.93 -14.66
N ALA A 249 38.55 -0.22 -13.68
CA ALA A 249 39.83 -0.56 -13.10
C ALA A 249 39.80 -1.91 -12.36
N ALA A 250 38.75 -2.20 -11.58
CA ALA A 250 38.58 -3.49 -10.91
C ALA A 250 38.42 -4.62 -11.94
N LYS A 251 37.66 -4.43 -13.01
CA LYS A 251 37.48 -5.37 -14.11
C LYS A 251 38.84 -5.65 -14.82
N ALA A 252 39.60 -4.62 -15.12
CA ALA A 252 40.94 -4.76 -15.74
C ALA A 252 41.93 -5.51 -14.84
N ALA A 253 41.81 -5.35 -13.52
CA ALA A 253 42.62 -6.04 -12.51
C ALA A 253 42.11 -7.45 -12.15
N GLY A 254 41.03 -7.94 -12.77
CA GLY A 254 40.38 -9.22 -12.42
C GLY A 254 39.84 -9.30 -10.99
N LYS A 255 39.52 -8.14 -10.36
CA LYS A 255 39.02 -8.05 -8.98
C LYS A 255 37.52 -7.91 -8.95
N PRO A 256 36.82 -8.48 -7.94
CA PRO A 256 35.38 -8.23 -7.75
C PRO A 256 35.15 -6.75 -7.42
N PHE A 257 34.03 -6.21 -7.94
CA PHE A 257 33.58 -4.84 -7.68
C PHE A 257 32.17 -4.86 -7.09
N ALA A 258 32.04 -4.51 -5.81
CA ALA A 258 30.80 -4.62 -5.05
C ALA A 258 30.08 -3.26 -4.86
N ASP A 259 30.72 -2.14 -5.23
CA ASP A 259 30.14 -0.83 -4.99
C ASP A 259 28.90 -0.58 -5.84
N ARG A 260 27.84 -0.15 -5.20
CA ARG A 260 26.59 0.19 -5.90
C ARG A 260 26.77 1.49 -6.72
N ARG A 261 26.19 1.50 -7.91
CA ARG A 261 26.14 2.72 -8.72
C ARG A 261 25.43 3.83 -7.93
N PRO A 262 25.95 5.07 -7.93
CA PRO A 262 25.26 6.21 -7.31
C PRO A 262 23.81 6.34 -7.81
N SER A 263 22.89 6.72 -6.92
CA SER A 263 21.51 6.96 -7.27
C SER A 263 21.32 8.37 -7.83
N ALA A 264 20.46 8.52 -8.85
CA ALA A 264 20.13 9.83 -9.38
C ALA A 264 19.45 10.70 -8.31
N PRO A 265 19.74 12.00 -8.25
CA PRO A 265 19.11 12.90 -7.31
C PRO A 265 17.63 13.13 -7.65
N ALA A 266 16.81 13.36 -6.63
CA ALA A 266 15.47 13.89 -6.81
C ALA A 266 15.53 15.33 -7.36
N GLY A 267 14.45 15.78 -8.01
CA GLY A 267 14.30 17.15 -8.47
C GLY A 267 14.21 17.32 -10.00
N SER A 268 14.10 16.22 -10.75
CA SER A 268 13.65 16.28 -12.13
C SER A 268 12.19 15.87 -12.25
N SER A 269 11.47 16.39 -13.23
CA SER A 269 10.15 15.88 -13.63
C SER A 269 10.24 14.37 -13.87
N GLY A 270 9.30 13.61 -13.31
CA GLY A 270 9.27 12.16 -13.42
C GLY A 270 10.11 11.42 -12.37
N HIS A 271 10.57 12.09 -11.31
CA HIS A 271 11.22 11.42 -10.19
C HIS A 271 10.19 10.89 -9.17
N PRO A 272 10.33 9.65 -8.64
CA PRO A 272 9.34 9.03 -7.74
C PRO A 272 9.19 9.71 -6.37
N ALA A 273 9.97 10.74 -6.07
CA ALA A 273 9.81 11.60 -4.89
C ALA A 273 8.91 12.82 -5.14
N GLU A 274 8.46 13.05 -6.37
CA GLU A 274 7.54 14.14 -6.71
C GLU A 274 6.22 13.97 -5.95
N PRO A 275 5.77 14.97 -5.18
CA PRO A 275 4.48 14.91 -4.51
C PRO A 275 3.35 14.60 -5.49
N SER A 276 2.44 13.71 -5.12
CA SER A 276 1.36 13.19 -5.96
C SER A 276 1.79 12.47 -7.25
N GLY A 277 3.07 12.45 -7.58
CA GLY A 277 3.56 11.93 -8.86
C GLY A 277 3.27 10.44 -9.08
N LEU A 278 3.32 9.63 -8.03
CA LEU A 278 2.99 8.20 -8.10
C LEU A 278 1.48 7.96 -8.06
N TYR A 279 0.74 8.74 -7.28
CA TYR A 279 -0.72 8.72 -7.37
C TYR A 279 -1.15 8.97 -8.82
N ASN A 280 -0.69 10.06 -9.41
CA ASN A 280 -1.05 10.47 -10.77
C ASN A 280 -0.68 9.43 -11.83
N GLY A 281 0.48 8.80 -11.69
CA GLY A 281 1.00 7.85 -12.67
C GLY A 281 0.57 6.40 -12.48
N MET A 282 0.22 6.00 -11.26
CA MET A 282 0.08 4.58 -10.89
C MET A 282 -1.22 4.24 -10.15
N ILE A 283 -1.94 5.22 -9.58
CA ILE A 283 -3.23 5.00 -8.92
C ILE A 283 -4.38 5.60 -9.74
N ALA A 284 -4.27 6.86 -10.14
CA ALA A 284 -5.31 7.55 -10.92
C ALA A 284 -5.78 6.78 -12.17
N PRO A 285 -4.90 6.09 -12.94
CA PRO A 285 -5.34 5.31 -14.09
C PRO A 285 -6.29 4.16 -13.78
N HIS A 286 -6.35 3.73 -12.52
CA HIS A 286 -7.21 2.64 -12.07
C HIS A 286 -8.56 3.11 -11.52
N VAL A 287 -8.73 4.42 -11.34
CA VAL A 287 -9.99 5.03 -10.88
C VAL A 287 -10.97 5.08 -12.04
N PRO A 288 -12.24 4.64 -11.86
CA PRO A 288 -12.91 4.15 -10.66
C PRO A 288 -13.13 2.62 -10.64
N TYR A 289 -12.13 1.80 -10.97
CA TYR A 289 -12.29 0.34 -11.00
C TYR A 289 -12.93 -0.18 -9.72
N ALA A 290 -13.90 -1.10 -9.83
CA ALA A 290 -14.57 -1.66 -8.66
C ALA A 290 -13.59 -2.49 -7.83
N LEU A 291 -13.44 -2.14 -6.56
CA LEU A 291 -12.55 -2.79 -5.61
C LEU A 291 -13.32 -3.22 -4.36
N ARG A 292 -12.88 -4.33 -3.72
CA ARG A 292 -13.25 -4.60 -2.33
C ARG A 292 -12.56 -3.61 -1.40
N GLY A 293 -11.26 -3.38 -1.56
CA GLY A 293 -10.47 -2.50 -0.71
C GLY A 293 -9.00 -2.37 -1.12
N PHE A 294 -8.22 -1.82 -0.21
CA PHE A 294 -6.79 -1.56 -0.37
C PHE A 294 -5.97 -2.30 0.68
N ILE A 295 -4.79 -2.77 0.30
CA ILE A 295 -3.74 -3.20 1.24
C ILE A 295 -2.48 -2.36 1.01
N TRP A 296 -1.87 -1.88 2.10
CA TRP A 296 -0.79 -0.91 2.09
C TRP A 296 0.41 -1.35 2.92
N TYR A 297 1.62 -1.21 2.40
CA TYR A 297 2.83 -1.44 3.18
C TYR A 297 3.90 -0.39 2.84
N GLN A 298 3.94 0.66 3.67
CA GLN A 298 4.84 1.80 3.49
C GLN A 298 5.12 2.43 4.87
N GLY A 299 6.16 3.25 4.97
CA GLY A 299 6.50 4.02 6.16
C GLY A 299 8.01 4.17 6.35
N CYS A 300 8.82 3.17 5.95
CA CYS A 300 10.27 3.18 6.18
C CYS A 300 10.97 4.45 5.63
N SER A 301 10.47 5.01 4.54
CA SER A 301 11.03 6.24 3.94
C SER A 301 10.56 7.54 4.64
N ASN A 302 9.64 7.44 5.61
CA ASN A 302 9.08 8.57 6.36
C ASN A 302 9.50 8.58 7.84
N THR A 303 10.27 7.59 8.32
CA THR A 303 10.61 7.47 9.76
C THR A 303 11.28 8.72 10.34
N GLY A 304 12.15 9.39 9.59
CA GLY A 304 12.75 10.65 10.02
C GLY A 304 11.78 11.83 10.15
N ARG A 305 10.53 11.66 9.72
CA ARG A 305 9.45 12.65 9.83
C ARG A 305 8.14 11.97 10.27
N HIS A 306 8.26 11.05 11.24
CA HIS A 306 7.15 10.27 11.77
C HIS A 306 5.97 11.13 12.28
N TYR A 307 6.25 12.34 12.78
CA TYR A 307 5.26 13.28 13.34
C TYR A 307 4.24 13.80 12.30
N GLU A 308 4.54 13.72 11.00
CA GLU A 308 3.62 14.08 9.91
C GLU A 308 2.78 12.88 9.43
N TYR A 309 3.20 11.66 9.76
CA TYR A 309 2.75 10.45 9.07
C TYR A 309 1.28 10.12 9.30
N ARG A 310 0.77 10.31 10.53
CA ARG A 310 -0.66 10.13 10.84
C ARG A 310 -1.55 10.98 9.93
N ASP A 311 -1.23 12.27 9.82
CA ASP A 311 -2.03 13.22 9.05
C ASP A 311 -1.98 12.88 7.54
N PHE A 312 -0.81 12.50 7.04
CA PHE A 312 -0.64 12.11 5.65
C PHE A 312 -1.34 10.78 5.32
N GLN A 313 -1.23 9.77 6.17
CA GLN A 313 -1.91 8.49 5.94
C GLN A 313 -3.43 8.68 6.03
N THR A 314 -3.93 9.45 6.98
CA THR A 314 -5.35 9.80 7.08
C THR A 314 -5.85 10.52 5.83
N ALA A 315 -5.12 11.53 5.36
CA ALA A 315 -5.48 12.28 4.16
C ALA A 315 -5.44 11.41 2.90
N MET A 316 -4.43 10.55 2.76
CA MET A 316 -4.31 9.62 1.63
C MET A 316 -5.46 8.61 1.59
N ILE A 317 -5.80 7.98 2.72
CA ILE A 317 -6.91 7.03 2.81
C ILE A 317 -8.22 7.71 2.40
N THR A 318 -8.50 8.88 2.97
CA THR A 318 -9.70 9.65 2.67
C THR A 318 -9.75 10.07 1.20
N GLY A 319 -8.64 10.57 0.66
CA GLY A 319 -8.54 10.98 -0.73
C GLY A 319 -8.74 9.83 -1.71
N TRP A 320 -8.11 8.68 -1.49
CA TRP A 320 -8.32 7.51 -2.35
C TRP A 320 -9.77 7.06 -2.34
N ARG A 321 -10.42 7.01 -1.17
CA ARG A 321 -11.86 6.68 -1.07
C ARG A 321 -12.72 7.67 -1.86
N GLN A 322 -12.44 8.97 -1.77
CA GLN A 322 -13.14 10.01 -2.54
C GLN A 322 -12.94 9.83 -4.05
N GLN A 323 -11.70 9.60 -4.49
CA GLN A 323 -11.39 9.43 -5.91
C GLN A 323 -12.03 8.17 -6.51
N PHE A 324 -11.99 7.05 -5.81
CA PHE A 324 -12.66 5.82 -6.29
C PHE A 324 -14.18 5.90 -6.20
N ALA A 325 -14.74 6.79 -5.38
CA ALA A 325 -16.17 7.06 -5.24
C ALA A 325 -17.04 5.81 -4.96
N GLN A 326 -16.51 4.89 -4.11
CA GLN A 326 -17.19 3.64 -3.73
C GLN A 326 -17.54 3.58 -2.23
N GLY A 327 -17.62 4.75 -1.58
CA GLY A 327 -17.83 4.89 -0.13
C GLY A 327 -16.57 4.53 0.67
N ASP A 328 -16.77 4.22 1.95
CA ASP A 328 -15.67 3.83 2.85
C ASP A 328 -15.23 2.39 2.59
N VAL A 329 -14.59 2.16 1.43
CA VAL A 329 -13.99 0.85 1.15
C VAL A 329 -12.87 0.55 2.16
N PRO A 330 -12.68 -0.73 2.54
CA PRO A 330 -11.64 -1.16 3.47
C PRO A 330 -10.24 -0.68 3.07
N PHE A 331 -9.47 -0.24 4.08
CA PHE A 331 -8.06 0.13 3.89
C PHE A 331 -7.23 -0.49 5.02
N TYR A 332 -6.44 -1.51 4.68
CA TYR A 332 -5.64 -2.26 5.65
C TYR A 332 -4.16 -2.06 5.38
N TRP A 333 -3.36 -2.03 6.45
CA TRP A 333 -1.91 -1.85 6.29
C TRP A 333 -1.09 -2.80 7.16
N ALA A 334 0.11 -3.10 6.69
CA ALA A 334 1.14 -3.69 7.53
C ALA A 334 1.82 -2.57 8.32
N GLN A 335 1.79 -2.66 9.65
CA GLN A 335 2.58 -1.81 10.53
C GLN A 335 4.07 -2.04 10.24
N LEU A 336 4.97 -1.06 10.45
CA LEU A 336 6.39 -1.28 10.20
C LEU A 336 6.97 -2.40 11.08
N ALA A 337 7.67 -3.33 10.44
CA ALA A 337 8.41 -4.39 11.11
C ALA A 337 9.55 -3.83 11.99
N ASN A 338 10.11 -4.66 12.87
CA ASN A 338 11.31 -4.34 13.60
C ASN A 338 12.51 -4.26 12.65
N TYR A 339 13.28 -3.17 12.78
CA TYR A 339 14.49 -2.91 12.01
C TYR A 339 15.32 -1.85 12.75
N LYS A 340 16.63 -2.07 12.87
CA LYS A 340 17.50 -1.18 13.66
C LYS A 340 17.57 0.28 13.15
N GLY A 341 17.28 0.54 11.87
CA GLY A 341 17.42 1.88 11.30
C GLY A 341 18.81 2.45 11.54
N GLN A 342 18.87 3.61 12.21
CA GLN A 342 20.11 4.27 12.65
C GLN A 342 20.62 3.72 14.02
N GLY A 343 19.92 2.76 14.62
CA GLY A 343 20.27 2.08 15.86
C GLY A 343 19.07 1.34 16.45
N PRO A 344 19.26 0.16 17.06
CA PRO A 344 18.15 -0.66 17.56
C PRO A 344 17.34 0.07 18.64
N ASP A 345 18.01 0.87 19.47
CA ASP A 345 17.42 1.63 20.58
C ASP A 345 16.88 3.00 20.20
N LYS A 346 17.00 3.39 18.93
CA LYS A 346 16.37 4.62 18.42
C LYS A 346 14.85 4.41 18.32
N LEU A 347 14.09 5.51 18.14
CA LEU A 347 12.64 5.54 18.31
C LEU A 347 11.87 5.88 17.04
N GLU A 348 12.52 6.23 15.93
CA GLU A 348 11.85 6.73 14.72
C GLU A 348 10.84 5.73 14.15
N TYR A 349 11.17 4.42 14.21
CA TYR A 349 10.24 3.34 13.79
C TYR A 349 9.10 3.17 14.79
N ALA A 350 9.38 3.30 16.09
CA ALA A 350 8.36 3.20 17.14
C ALA A 350 7.32 4.33 17.00
N PHE A 351 7.77 5.56 16.86
CA PHE A 351 6.87 6.69 16.65
C PHE A 351 6.06 6.56 15.35
N LEU A 352 6.66 6.07 14.27
CA LEU A 352 5.92 5.88 13.03
C LEU A 352 4.88 4.76 13.16
N ARG A 353 5.19 3.66 13.87
CA ARG A 353 4.19 2.62 14.19
C ARG A 353 3.03 3.19 15.03
N GLY A 354 3.34 4.08 15.99
CA GLY A 354 2.30 4.80 16.74
C GLY A 354 1.39 5.62 15.83
N ALA A 355 1.98 6.41 14.92
CA ALA A 355 1.24 7.20 13.93
C ALA A 355 0.37 6.30 13.02
N GLN A 356 0.87 5.12 12.61
CA GLN A 356 0.07 4.14 11.87
C GLN A 356 -1.12 3.64 12.71
N THR A 357 -0.90 3.32 13.99
CA THR A 357 -1.96 2.83 14.88
C THR A 357 -3.04 3.87 15.15
N GLU A 358 -2.68 5.16 15.24
CA GLU A 358 -3.64 6.25 15.39
C GLU A 358 -4.61 6.37 14.21
N CYS A 359 -4.21 5.95 13.00
CA CYS A 359 -5.08 5.92 11.83
C CYS A 359 -6.23 4.90 11.91
N LEU A 360 -6.21 3.97 12.89
CA LEU A 360 -7.33 3.07 13.19
C LEU A 360 -8.59 3.81 13.67
N ALA A 361 -8.51 5.10 13.97
CA ALA A 361 -9.66 5.94 14.22
C ALA A 361 -10.57 6.14 12.99
N LEU A 362 -10.04 5.92 11.77
CA LEU A 362 -10.85 5.97 10.56
C LEU A 362 -11.73 4.72 10.43
N PRO A 363 -12.97 4.86 9.91
CA PRO A 363 -13.85 3.71 9.71
C PRO A 363 -13.25 2.73 8.69
N LYS A 364 -13.59 1.45 8.82
CA LYS A 364 -13.16 0.36 7.92
C LYS A 364 -11.64 0.35 7.65
N THR A 365 -10.87 0.57 8.71
CA THR A 365 -9.42 0.41 8.69
C THR A 365 -8.99 -0.73 9.60
N GLY A 366 -7.78 -1.23 9.38
CA GLY A 366 -7.18 -2.27 10.21
C GLY A 366 -5.69 -2.41 9.91
N GLN A 367 -4.96 -2.98 10.86
CA GLN A 367 -3.52 -3.17 10.72
C GLN A 367 -3.07 -4.58 11.05
N ALA A 368 -2.09 -5.06 10.31
CA ALA A 368 -1.32 -6.25 10.65
C ALA A 368 -0.07 -5.82 11.43
N VAL A 369 0.00 -6.15 12.71
CA VAL A 369 1.22 -5.96 13.53
C VAL A 369 2.23 -7.03 13.16
N ILE A 370 3.47 -6.62 12.84
CA ILE A 370 4.51 -7.52 12.29
C ILE A 370 5.89 -7.30 12.93
N ILE A 371 5.92 -6.79 14.15
CA ILE A 371 7.17 -6.51 14.89
C ILE A 371 7.95 -7.76 15.28
N ASP A 372 7.33 -8.92 15.29
CA ASP A 372 7.89 -10.23 15.62
C ASP A 372 8.51 -10.96 14.43
N ILE A 373 8.18 -10.55 13.20
CA ILE A 373 8.60 -11.22 11.96
C ILE A 373 9.48 -10.34 11.06
N GLY A 374 10.02 -9.25 11.60
CA GLY A 374 10.98 -8.41 10.92
C GLY A 374 12.40 -8.99 10.93
N ASN A 375 13.36 -8.18 10.50
CA ASN A 375 14.78 -8.49 10.57
C ASN A 375 15.54 -7.26 11.06
N VAL A 376 16.27 -7.39 12.17
CA VAL A 376 16.98 -6.27 12.80
C VAL A 376 18.00 -5.61 11.88
N THR A 377 18.61 -6.37 10.97
CA THR A 377 19.69 -5.92 10.08
C THR A 377 19.26 -5.73 8.62
N ASP A 378 18.10 -6.26 8.23
CA ASP A 378 17.57 -6.12 6.88
C ASP A 378 16.19 -5.44 6.92
N ILE A 379 16.06 -4.30 6.27
CA ILE A 379 14.79 -3.54 6.16
C ILE A 379 13.72 -4.31 5.36
N HIS A 380 14.12 -5.39 4.66
CA HIS A 380 13.26 -6.22 3.84
C HIS A 380 13.14 -7.64 4.42
N PRO A 381 12.36 -7.84 5.51
CA PRO A 381 12.17 -9.18 6.06
C PRO A 381 11.54 -10.09 5.01
N ARG A 382 12.06 -11.32 4.90
CA ARG A 382 11.65 -12.28 3.86
C ARG A 382 10.35 -13.01 4.18
N ASN A 383 9.95 -13.04 5.45
CA ASN A 383 8.65 -13.59 5.86
C ASN A 383 7.50 -12.67 5.42
N LYS A 384 7.10 -12.79 4.15
CA LYS A 384 5.94 -12.07 3.60
C LYS A 384 4.64 -12.87 3.71
N SER A 385 4.74 -14.17 3.94
CA SER A 385 3.58 -15.05 4.11
C SER A 385 2.76 -14.66 5.34
N ASP A 386 3.39 -14.45 6.49
CA ASP A 386 2.67 -14.01 7.69
C ASP A 386 2.13 -12.58 7.57
N VAL A 387 2.81 -11.70 6.83
CA VAL A 387 2.28 -10.35 6.55
C VAL A 387 0.97 -10.44 5.75
N GLY A 388 0.97 -11.22 4.66
CA GLY A 388 -0.23 -11.45 3.84
C GLY A 388 -1.34 -12.12 4.64
N ARG A 389 -1.02 -13.16 5.41
CA ARG A 389 -1.96 -13.86 6.28
C ARG A 389 -2.61 -12.94 7.31
N ARG A 390 -1.83 -12.12 8.03
CA ARG A 390 -2.38 -11.20 9.04
C ARG A 390 -3.28 -10.13 8.42
N LEU A 391 -2.95 -9.60 7.24
CA LEU A 391 -3.85 -8.72 6.50
C LEU A 391 -5.14 -9.46 6.06
N ALA A 392 -5.03 -10.72 5.65
CA ALA A 392 -6.20 -11.52 5.27
C ALA A 392 -7.12 -11.82 6.47
N LEU A 393 -6.57 -12.06 7.67
CA LEU A 393 -7.37 -12.22 8.90
C LEU A 393 -8.21 -10.98 9.17
N VAL A 394 -7.60 -9.77 9.06
CA VAL A 394 -8.31 -8.50 9.22
C VAL A 394 -9.46 -8.39 8.20
N ALA A 395 -9.20 -8.68 6.93
CA ALA A 395 -10.21 -8.61 5.88
C ALA A 395 -11.33 -9.66 6.10
N LEU A 396 -10.98 -10.91 6.39
CA LEU A 396 -11.92 -12.01 6.58
C LEU A 396 -12.91 -11.72 7.70
N LYS A 397 -12.43 -11.18 8.82
CA LYS A 397 -13.29 -10.83 9.94
C LYS A 397 -14.18 -9.64 9.62
N ASN A 398 -13.60 -8.55 9.11
CA ASN A 398 -14.31 -7.28 9.01
C ASN A 398 -15.18 -7.14 7.76
N ASP A 399 -14.85 -7.83 6.64
CA ASP A 399 -15.55 -7.66 5.36
C ASP A 399 -16.25 -8.92 4.87
N TYR A 400 -15.89 -10.10 5.39
CA TYR A 400 -16.42 -11.38 4.90
C TYR A 400 -17.16 -12.18 5.97
N GLY A 401 -17.50 -11.55 7.09
CA GLY A 401 -18.34 -12.13 8.14
C GLY A 401 -17.73 -13.34 8.85
N LYS A 402 -16.39 -13.53 8.79
CA LYS A 402 -15.70 -14.61 9.51
C LYS A 402 -15.45 -14.19 10.96
N THR A 403 -16.51 -13.86 11.68
CA THR A 403 -16.48 -13.27 13.03
C THR A 403 -15.83 -14.16 14.08
N SER A 404 -15.68 -15.47 13.83
CA SER A 404 -14.95 -16.40 14.70
C SER A 404 -13.43 -16.31 14.59
N LEU A 405 -12.89 -15.47 13.72
CA LEU A 405 -11.45 -15.27 13.59
C LEU A 405 -10.95 -14.19 14.56
N VAL A 406 -9.80 -14.44 15.16
CA VAL A 406 -9.00 -13.40 15.83
C VAL A 406 -8.12 -12.74 14.79
N ASP A 407 -8.27 -11.45 14.59
CA ASP A 407 -7.63 -10.68 13.51
C ASP A 407 -6.49 -9.78 13.97
N SER A 408 -6.38 -9.53 15.29
CA SER A 408 -5.29 -8.73 15.86
C SER A 408 -4.81 -9.29 17.19
N GLY A 409 -3.58 -8.95 17.54
CA GLY A 409 -3.06 -9.13 18.89
C GLY A 409 -3.59 -8.06 19.86
N PRO A 410 -3.15 -8.07 21.14
CA PRO A 410 -3.58 -7.11 22.14
C PRO A 410 -3.31 -5.66 21.74
N ILE A 411 -4.31 -4.80 21.86
CA ILE A 411 -4.23 -3.36 21.59
C ILE A 411 -4.36 -2.61 22.90
N PHE A 412 -3.40 -1.74 23.22
CA PHE A 412 -3.38 -0.95 24.46
C PHE A 412 -4.68 -0.17 24.68
N ALA A 413 -5.20 -0.21 25.88
CA ALA A 413 -6.35 0.57 26.32
C ALA A 413 -5.97 1.60 27.37
N ALA A 414 -5.33 1.18 28.47
CA ALA A 414 -4.97 2.06 29.58
C ALA A 414 -3.82 1.48 30.40
N ALA A 415 -3.17 2.34 31.16
CA ALA A 415 -2.23 1.96 32.18
C ALA A 415 -2.57 2.71 33.49
N VAL A 416 -2.63 1.98 34.60
CA VAL A 416 -2.97 2.53 35.92
C VAL A 416 -1.87 2.18 36.89
N ARG A 417 -1.44 3.16 37.70
CA ARG A 417 -0.44 2.94 38.76
C ARG A 417 -1.05 2.18 39.92
N GLU A 418 -0.39 1.12 40.37
CA GLU A 418 -0.72 0.33 41.57
C GLU A 418 0.51 0.27 42.47
N GLY A 419 0.64 1.26 43.38
CA GLY A 419 1.84 1.37 44.23
C GLY A 419 3.11 1.63 43.42
N SER A 420 4.05 0.68 43.43
CA SER A 420 5.29 0.71 42.65
C SER A 420 5.18 0.01 41.27
N ALA A 421 3.98 -0.43 40.88
CA ALA A 421 3.73 -1.09 39.59
C ALA A 421 2.83 -0.25 38.67
N MET A 422 2.84 -0.58 37.40
CA MET A 422 1.83 -0.16 36.43
C MET A 422 1.04 -1.37 35.95
N ARG A 423 -0.30 -1.32 36.07
CA ARG A 423 -1.18 -2.30 35.45
C ARG A 423 -1.61 -1.83 34.10
N VAL A 424 -1.28 -2.62 33.09
CA VAL A 424 -1.62 -2.36 31.68
C VAL A 424 -2.83 -3.20 31.30
N SER A 425 -3.85 -2.55 30.74
CA SER A 425 -5.04 -3.20 30.17
C SER A 425 -5.09 -3.01 28.65
N PHE A 426 -5.80 -3.93 27.99
CA PHE A 426 -5.95 -3.96 26.54
C PHE A 426 -7.41 -3.76 26.16
N LYS A 427 -7.66 -3.29 24.93
CA LYS A 427 -9.01 -3.15 24.41
C LYS A 427 -9.71 -4.51 24.41
N PRO A 428 -10.98 -4.57 24.78
CA PRO A 428 -11.75 -5.81 24.65
C PRO A 428 -11.69 -6.31 23.22
N ALA A 429 -11.41 -7.60 23.04
CA ALA A 429 -11.52 -8.27 21.76
C ALA A 429 -12.91 -8.91 21.65
N ASP A 430 -13.48 -8.94 20.43
CA ASP A 430 -14.77 -9.60 20.18
C ASP A 430 -14.70 -11.11 20.48
N ILE A 431 -13.50 -11.69 20.39
CA ILE A 431 -13.20 -13.07 20.74
C ILE A 431 -12.09 -13.04 21.78
N GLU A 432 -12.36 -13.68 22.91
CA GLU A 432 -11.38 -13.79 23.97
C GLU A 432 -10.21 -14.67 23.53
N SER A 433 -9.02 -14.08 23.48
CA SER A 433 -7.78 -14.78 23.24
C SER A 433 -6.78 -14.41 24.34
N PRO A 434 -6.51 -15.35 25.27
CA PRO A 434 -5.67 -15.10 26.44
C PRO A 434 -4.29 -14.56 26.06
N LEU A 435 -3.74 -13.70 26.92
CA LEU A 435 -2.38 -13.21 26.79
C LEU A 435 -1.38 -14.35 26.97
N THR A 436 -0.32 -14.34 26.20
CA THR A 436 0.76 -15.32 26.27
C THR A 436 2.11 -14.69 25.93
N SER A 437 3.19 -15.40 26.25
CA SER A 437 4.54 -15.02 25.87
C SER A 437 5.37 -16.29 25.61
N PRO A 438 6.31 -16.27 24.65
CA PRO A 438 7.30 -17.34 24.49
C PRO A 438 8.17 -17.58 25.73
N ARG A 439 8.25 -16.60 26.63
CA ARG A 439 8.93 -16.69 27.93
C ARG A 439 7.99 -17.01 29.10
N GLY A 440 6.88 -17.69 28.83
CA GLY A 440 5.89 -18.01 29.81
C GLY A 440 5.05 -16.80 30.21
N MET A 441 5.00 -16.46 31.53
CA MET A 441 4.18 -15.34 32.02
C MET A 441 4.93 -14.01 32.10
N THR A 442 6.17 -13.94 31.60
CA THR A 442 7.06 -12.76 31.72
C THR A 442 7.45 -12.21 30.33
N PRO A 443 6.55 -11.46 29.65
CA PRO A 443 6.85 -10.92 28.35
C PRO A 443 7.93 -9.82 28.41
N PRO A 444 8.97 -9.85 27.58
CA PRO A 444 9.97 -8.80 27.47
C PRO A 444 9.42 -7.57 26.71
N GLY A 445 10.21 -6.50 26.71
CA GLY A 445 9.98 -5.31 25.90
C GLY A 445 9.23 -4.19 26.62
N PHE A 446 9.05 -4.28 27.93
CA PHE A 446 8.44 -3.21 28.74
C PHE A 446 9.48 -2.28 29.33
N GLU A 447 9.11 -1.01 29.47
CA GLU A 447 9.90 0.05 30.10
C GLU A 447 8.98 0.93 30.95
N LEU A 448 9.49 1.41 32.09
CA LEU A 448 8.81 2.35 32.97
C LEU A 448 9.58 3.65 33.09
N ALA A 449 8.88 4.76 33.29
CA ALA A 449 9.45 6.04 33.66
C ALA A 449 8.76 6.63 34.89
N GLY A 450 9.54 7.30 35.72
CA GLY A 450 9.11 8.11 36.85
C GLY A 450 9.04 9.60 36.49
N ALA A 451 9.05 10.47 37.51
CA ALA A 451 8.96 11.91 37.36
C ALA A 451 10.14 12.53 36.56
N ASP A 452 11.27 11.83 36.48
CA ASP A 452 12.44 12.20 35.66
C ASP A 452 12.22 12.02 34.14
N LYS A 453 11.11 11.35 33.76
CA LYS A 453 10.76 11.01 32.36
C LYS A 453 11.80 10.14 31.63
N VAL A 454 12.69 9.49 32.39
CA VAL A 454 13.66 8.55 31.84
C VAL A 454 13.10 7.14 31.86
N PHE A 455 13.11 6.46 30.71
CA PHE A 455 12.60 5.08 30.60
C PHE A 455 13.69 4.07 30.94
N TYR A 456 13.38 3.20 31.89
CA TYR A 456 14.20 2.08 32.33
C TYR A 456 13.55 0.75 31.97
N PRO A 457 14.33 -0.29 31.63
CA PRO A 457 13.81 -1.63 31.45
C PRO A 457 13.00 -2.08 32.67
N ALA A 458 11.91 -2.75 32.41
CA ALA A 458 10.97 -3.18 33.43
C ALA A 458 10.62 -4.66 33.27
N GLU A 459 10.38 -5.33 34.41
CA GLU A 459 9.82 -6.68 34.45
C GLU A 459 8.32 -6.61 34.26
N ALA A 460 7.79 -7.53 33.44
CA ALA A 460 6.36 -7.63 33.18
C ALA A 460 5.85 -9.03 33.52
N LYS A 461 4.67 -9.12 34.13
CA LYS A 461 4.01 -10.38 34.44
C LYS A 461 2.57 -10.34 33.93
N ILE A 462 2.19 -11.36 33.17
CA ILE A 462 0.80 -11.56 32.72
C ILE A 462 -0.04 -11.93 33.96
N ASP A 463 -1.13 -11.18 34.17
CA ASP A 463 -2.12 -11.38 35.21
C ASP A 463 -3.53 -11.35 34.59
N GLY A 464 -4.04 -12.52 34.23
CA GLY A 464 -5.27 -12.67 33.46
C GLY A 464 -5.17 -11.99 32.09
N GLN A 465 -6.02 -11.01 31.86
CA GLN A 465 -6.06 -10.21 30.63
C GLN A 465 -5.33 -8.87 30.76
N THR A 466 -4.50 -8.73 31.78
CA THR A 466 -3.68 -7.55 32.06
C THR A 466 -2.20 -7.91 32.19
N VAL A 467 -1.34 -6.91 32.16
CA VAL A 467 0.08 -7.07 32.47
C VAL A 467 0.47 -6.13 33.57
N VAL A 468 1.09 -6.67 34.63
CA VAL A 468 1.66 -5.90 35.74
C VAL A 468 3.13 -5.67 35.45
N VAL A 469 3.56 -4.40 35.46
CA VAL A 469 4.91 -3.96 35.08
C VAL A 469 5.58 -3.29 36.28
N THR A 470 6.80 -3.72 36.61
CA THR A 470 7.59 -3.23 37.77
C THR A 470 9.04 -2.96 37.36
N SER A 471 9.70 -2.05 38.06
CA SER A 471 11.15 -1.81 37.90
C SER A 471 11.73 -1.28 39.24
N ASP A 472 12.79 -1.90 39.72
CA ASP A 472 13.51 -1.44 40.93
C ASP A 472 14.07 -0.04 40.77
N LYS A 473 14.31 0.39 39.52
CA LYS A 473 14.80 1.74 39.17
C LYS A 473 13.70 2.81 39.17
N VAL A 474 12.42 2.40 39.17
CA VAL A 474 11.26 3.29 39.06
C VAL A 474 10.23 2.94 40.14
N PRO A 475 10.49 3.31 41.41
CA PRO A 475 9.58 2.99 42.52
C PRO A 475 8.24 3.73 42.43
N GLU A 476 8.22 4.84 41.69
CA GLU A 476 7.01 5.66 41.45
C GLU A 476 6.77 5.85 39.94
N PRO A 477 6.27 4.80 39.26
CA PRO A 477 6.05 4.88 37.83
C PRO A 477 4.89 5.82 37.46
N ILE A 478 5.07 6.63 36.42
CA ILE A 478 4.02 7.47 35.85
C ILE A 478 3.73 7.13 34.38
N ALA A 479 4.64 6.42 33.71
CA ALA A 479 4.45 6.01 32.32
C ALA A 479 5.03 4.62 32.07
N VAL A 480 4.42 3.92 31.09
CA VAL A 480 4.84 2.60 30.60
C VAL A 480 4.90 2.60 29.09
N ARG A 481 5.92 1.95 28.53
CA ARG A 481 6.07 1.66 27.10
C ARG A 481 6.22 0.17 26.86
N TYR A 482 5.73 -0.32 25.74
CA TYR A 482 5.92 -1.68 25.29
C TYR A 482 6.41 -1.69 23.85
N ALA A 483 7.50 -2.42 23.58
CA ALA A 483 8.11 -2.56 22.25
C ALA A 483 8.35 -1.20 21.55
N TRP A 484 8.64 -0.14 22.32
CA TRP A 484 8.74 1.23 21.83
C TRP A 484 10.17 1.60 21.44
N ARG A 485 10.75 0.80 20.53
CA ARG A 485 12.09 0.97 19.95
C ARG A 485 12.09 0.64 18.46
N ASN A 486 13.15 0.97 17.74
CA ASN A 486 13.27 0.63 16.31
C ASN A 486 13.25 -0.89 16.11
N ALA A 487 14.03 -1.63 16.90
CA ALA A 487 14.10 -3.08 16.86
C ALA A 487 13.82 -3.65 18.26
N PRO A 488 12.56 -3.67 18.72
CA PRO A 488 12.21 -4.13 20.04
C PRO A 488 12.32 -5.66 20.19
N ASP A 489 12.59 -6.12 21.40
CA ASP A 489 12.35 -7.50 21.81
C ASP A 489 10.86 -7.65 22.17
N ALA A 490 10.03 -7.97 21.19
CA ALA A 490 8.59 -8.05 21.34
C ALA A 490 8.17 -9.45 21.77
N GLY A 491 7.64 -9.60 22.99
CA GLY A 491 7.32 -10.92 23.54
C GLY A 491 5.92 -11.08 24.11
N LEU A 492 5.01 -10.11 23.94
CA LEU A 492 3.61 -10.24 24.32
C LEU A 492 2.76 -10.59 23.09
N PHE A 493 1.97 -11.66 23.23
CA PHE A 493 1.08 -12.17 22.18
C PHE A 493 -0.29 -12.49 22.77
N ASN A 494 -1.25 -12.75 21.92
CA ASN A 494 -2.41 -13.54 22.29
C ASN A 494 -2.19 -15.04 21.95
N ARG A 495 -3.09 -15.89 22.39
CA ARG A 495 -3.02 -17.36 22.19
C ARG A 495 -3.07 -17.75 20.69
N ASP A 496 -3.62 -16.90 19.83
CA ASP A 496 -3.67 -17.12 18.38
C ASP A 496 -2.34 -16.78 17.67
N GLY A 497 -1.32 -16.39 18.44
CA GLY A 497 0.03 -16.09 17.96
C GLY A 497 0.15 -14.74 17.27
N LEU A 498 -0.77 -13.81 17.57
CA LEU A 498 -0.69 -12.44 17.07
C LEU A 498 -0.02 -11.53 18.11
N PRO A 499 1.02 -10.76 17.74
CA PRO A 499 1.78 -9.92 18.64
C PRO A 499 0.97 -8.71 19.10
N ALA A 500 1.19 -8.30 20.36
CA ALA A 500 0.64 -7.05 20.86
C ALA A 500 1.18 -5.86 20.07
N CYS A 501 0.29 -4.89 19.82
CA CYS A 501 0.68 -3.64 19.17
C CYS A 501 1.63 -2.86 20.08
N PRO A 502 2.77 -2.34 19.58
CA PRO A 502 3.61 -1.41 20.33
C PRO A 502 2.82 -0.20 20.83
N PHE A 503 3.09 0.21 22.05
CA PHE A 503 2.38 1.35 22.64
C PHE A 503 3.25 2.16 23.60
N ARG A 504 2.79 3.36 23.91
CA ARG A 504 3.23 4.21 25.01
C ARG A 504 2.03 4.81 25.73
N SER A 505 2.17 5.05 27.02
CA SER A 505 1.17 5.75 27.83
C SER A 505 1.50 7.23 28.05
N ASP A 506 2.67 7.66 27.66
CA ASP A 506 3.17 9.03 27.73
C ASP A 506 2.87 9.83 26.45
N ASP A 507 3.10 11.15 26.53
CA ASP A 507 2.93 12.09 25.41
C ASP A 507 4.19 12.95 25.13
N TRP A 508 5.31 12.68 25.84
CA TRP A 508 6.59 13.40 25.72
C TRP A 508 7.68 12.66 24.93
#